data_14303bf1521a818c9a8cb1c35b24e9b1
#
_entry.id   14303bf1521a818c9a8cb1c35b24e9b1
#
_cell.length_a   1.000
_cell.length_b   1.000
_cell.length_c   1.000
_cell.angle_alpha   90.00
_cell.angle_beta   90.00
_cell.angle_gamma   90.00
#
_symmetry.space_group_name_H-M   'P 1'
#
loop_
_entity.id
_entity.type
_entity.pdbx_description
1 polymer ?
#
loop_
_entity_poly.entity_id
_entity_poly.type
_entity_poly.pdbx_seq_one_letter_code
_entity_poly.pdbx_strand_id
1 'polypeptide(L)'
;MGDAVSVSRKKKGNQRLPLQKRRPFVSATFAMTVDGKITTRDFTPVDFTSREDKQHLFRQRAIADAVLIGHSTLKHDNVRLGISEDLRQNRIEHGRTPAPLRVIVSNKGEIDSQLKLFQWDVSRILIFSTKRMPKEVRTALKGKATLHLTKSRDIDLAEMLKILGRDYQVRRVACEGGPILFRSMLECGLIDELNLTIAPCLFGGADAPTLTGLSKEFLPASVHCVMKNMRVVGDECFLTYRIKSRA
;
A
#
# COMPACT_ATOMS: atom_id res chain seq x y z
N MET A 1 -35.38 -54.41 -0.20
CA MET A 1 -34.07 -54.46 0.43
C MET A 1 -33.11 -53.73 -0.52
N GLY A 2 -32.78 -52.55 -0.16
CA GLY A 2 -31.89 -51.68 -0.98
C GLY A 2 -30.94 -50.99 -0.05
N ASP A 3 -29.69 -51.37 -0.12
CA ASP A 3 -28.61 -50.88 0.75
C ASP A 3 -28.27 -49.44 0.44
N ALA A 4 -28.37 -48.57 1.43
CA ALA A 4 -27.96 -47.18 1.38
C ALA A 4 -26.45 -47.10 1.62
N VAL A 5 -25.69 -46.78 0.56
CA VAL A 5 -24.24 -46.51 0.65
C VAL A 5 -24.02 -45.13 1.27
N SER A 6 -23.58 -45.11 2.51
CA SER A 6 -23.17 -43.92 3.25
C SER A 6 -21.83 -43.38 2.68
N VAL A 7 -21.86 -42.28 1.92
CA VAL A 7 -20.65 -41.55 1.48
C VAL A 7 -20.18 -40.63 2.57
N SER A 8 -19.18 -41.05 3.32
CA SER A 8 -18.46 -40.23 4.29
C SER A 8 -17.73 -39.09 3.60
N ARG A 9 -18.24 -37.86 3.66
CA ARG A 9 -17.53 -36.64 3.25
C ARG A 9 -16.43 -36.33 4.26
N LYS A 10 -15.19 -36.72 3.94
CA LYS A 10 -14.00 -36.23 4.66
C LYS A 10 -13.96 -34.70 4.55
N LYS A 11 -14.20 -34.01 5.66
CA LYS A 11 -13.92 -32.57 5.79
C LYS A 11 -12.44 -32.34 5.55
N LYS A 12 -12.07 -31.72 4.42
CA LYS A 12 -10.72 -31.21 4.21
C LYS A 12 -10.46 -30.19 5.32
N GLY A 13 -9.66 -30.58 6.30
CA GLY A 13 -9.22 -29.69 7.36
C GLY A 13 -8.51 -28.49 6.75
N ASN A 14 -8.96 -27.31 7.10
CA ASN A 14 -8.39 -26.03 6.69
C ASN A 14 -7.03 -25.88 7.41
N GLN A 15 -5.98 -26.52 6.89
CA GLN A 15 -4.63 -26.37 7.43
C GLN A 15 -4.20 -24.93 7.22
N ARG A 16 -4.36 -24.10 8.25
CA ARG A 16 -3.78 -22.75 8.27
C ARG A 16 -2.28 -22.90 8.21
N LEU A 17 -1.66 -22.44 7.11
CA LEU A 17 -0.21 -22.36 7.00
C LEU A 17 0.37 -21.62 8.21
N PRO A 18 1.56 -22.03 8.73
CA PRO A 18 2.23 -21.30 9.80
C PRO A 18 2.37 -19.82 9.46
N LEU A 19 2.22 -18.92 10.43
CA LEU A 19 2.29 -17.46 10.27
C LEU A 19 3.52 -17.00 9.47
N GLN A 20 4.65 -17.72 9.58
CA GLN A 20 5.90 -17.46 8.86
C GLN A 20 5.83 -17.69 7.33
N LYS A 21 4.81 -18.37 6.80
CA LYS A 21 4.65 -18.66 5.36
C LYS A 21 3.59 -17.80 4.67
N ARG A 22 2.90 -16.92 5.40
CA ARG A 22 1.88 -16.04 4.83
C ARG A 22 2.47 -14.66 4.58
N ARG A 23 2.19 -14.09 3.39
CA ARG A 23 2.45 -12.67 3.17
C ARG A 23 1.57 -11.82 4.07
N PRO A 24 1.99 -10.60 4.43
CA PRO A 24 1.13 -9.64 5.09
C PRO A 24 -0.19 -9.39 4.34
N PHE A 25 -1.23 -9.05 5.08
CA PHE A 25 -2.45 -8.48 4.52
C PHE A 25 -2.16 -7.07 4.00
N VAL A 26 -2.55 -6.76 2.78
CA VAL A 26 -2.30 -5.47 2.15
C VAL A 26 -3.60 -4.72 1.93
N SER A 27 -3.77 -3.58 2.61
CA SER A 27 -4.84 -2.62 2.35
C SER A 27 -4.28 -1.43 1.58
N ALA A 28 -4.86 -1.12 0.43
CA ALA A 28 -4.53 0.09 -0.31
C ALA A 28 -5.49 1.22 0.08
N THR A 29 -4.98 2.46 0.19
CA THR A 29 -5.78 3.63 0.54
C THR A 29 -5.52 4.74 -0.46
N PHE A 30 -6.59 5.21 -1.10
CA PHE A 30 -6.55 6.26 -2.12
C PHE A 30 -7.74 7.20 -1.99
N ALA A 31 -7.55 8.44 -2.46
CA ALA A 31 -8.62 9.34 -2.78
C ALA A 31 -8.66 9.56 -4.29
N MET A 32 -9.85 9.76 -4.84
CA MET A 32 -10.04 10.15 -6.24
C MET A 32 -11.18 11.15 -6.36
N THR A 33 -11.19 11.89 -7.45
CA THR A 33 -12.31 12.76 -7.86
C THR A 33 -13.47 11.92 -8.37
N VAL A 34 -14.66 12.54 -8.53
CA VAL A 34 -15.85 11.87 -9.11
C VAL A 34 -15.58 11.32 -10.50
N ASP A 35 -14.74 11.99 -11.30
CA ASP A 35 -14.30 11.51 -12.63
C ASP A 35 -13.07 10.59 -12.59
N GLY A 36 -12.73 10.04 -11.42
CA GLY A 36 -11.74 8.96 -11.26
C GLY A 36 -10.29 9.39 -11.30
N LYS A 37 -9.97 10.66 -11.11
CA LYS A 37 -8.59 11.16 -11.11
C LYS A 37 -8.02 11.16 -9.69
N ILE A 38 -6.75 10.78 -9.55
CA ILE A 38 -6.06 10.72 -8.24
C ILE A 38 -5.06 11.86 -8.04
N THR A 39 -4.72 12.58 -9.11
CA THR A 39 -3.86 13.75 -9.12
C THR A 39 -4.04 14.49 -10.44
N THR A 40 -3.41 15.65 -10.58
CA THR A 40 -3.38 16.41 -11.82
C THR A 40 -2.44 15.78 -12.86
N ARG A 41 -2.47 16.27 -14.10
CA ARG A 41 -1.56 15.86 -15.17
C ARG A 41 -0.08 15.94 -14.77
N ASP A 42 0.29 16.98 -14.06
CA ASP A 42 1.67 17.28 -13.69
C ASP A 42 2.08 16.63 -12.37
N PHE A 43 1.27 15.74 -11.82
CA PHE A 43 1.48 15.08 -10.53
C PHE A 43 1.73 16.06 -9.38
N THR A 44 1.23 17.30 -9.51
CA THR A 44 1.32 18.27 -8.44
C THR A 44 0.44 17.84 -7.27
N PRO A 45 0.94 17.93 -6.02
CA PRO A 45 0.11 17.68 -4.85
C PRO A 45 -1.11 18.60 -4.88
N VAL A 46 -2.29 18.01 -4.90
CA VAL A 46 -3.54 18.75 -4.85
C VAL A 46 -4.27 18.36 -3.58
N ASP A 47 -4.53 19.35 -2.75
CA ASP A 47 -5.32 19.16 -1.53
C ASP A 47 -6.80 19.25 -1.91
N PHE A 48 -7.36 18.15 -2.43
CA PHE A 48 -8.74 18.06 -2.91
C PHE A 48 -9.65 17.25 -1.99
N THR A 49 -9.11 16.75 -0.88
CA THR A 49 -9.84 15.95 0.11
C THR A 49 -10.00 16.70 1.42
N SER A 50 -10.97 16.28 2.21
CA SER A 50 -11.28 16.90 3.48
C SER A 50 -10.28 16.55 4.59
N ARG A 51 -10.44 17.20 5.74
CA ARG A 51 -9.75 16.83 6.98
C ARG A 51 -10.12 15.40 7.42
N GLU A 52 -11.36 14.96 7.16
CA GLU A 52 -11.81 13.62 7.50
C GLU A 52 -11.09 12.55 6.67
N ASP A 53 -10.81 12.79 5.39
CA ASP A 53 -10.01 11.91 4.58
C ASP A 53 -8.57 11.80 5.09
N LYS A 54 -7.94 12.92 5.48
CA LYS A 54 -6.62 12.89 6.12
C LYS A 54 -6.61 12.08 7.41
N GLN A 55 -7.64 12.21 8.23
CA GLN A 55 -7.80 11.39 9.43
C GLN A 55 -8.04 9.92 9.10
N HIS A 56 -8.81 9.64 8.05
CA HIS A 56 -9.01 8.28 7.56
C HIS A 56 -7.68 7.65 7.14
N LEU A 57 -6.86 8.34 6.37
CA LEU A 57 -5.52 7.90 5.98
C LEU A 57 -4.63 7.62 7.22
N PHE A 58 -4.64 8.52 8.20
CA PHE A 58 -3.87 8.30 9.44
C PHE A 58 -4.35 7.09 10.22
N ARG A 59 -5.65 6.83 10.29
CA ARG A 59 -6.22 5.61 10.90
C ARG A 59 -5.75 4.35 10.16
N GLN A 60 -5.73 4.36 8.81
CA GLN A 60 -5.22 3.23 8.02
C GLN A 60 -3.73 2.97 8.27
N ARG A 61 -2.92 4.00 8.39
CA ARG A 61 -1.51 3.89 8.79
C ARG A 61 -1.38 3.34 10.21
N ALA A 62 -2.19 3.84 11.14
CA ALA A 62 -2.10 3.45 12.56
C ALA A 62 -2.43 1.97 12.81
N ILE A 63 -3.33 1.36 12.05
CA ILE A 63 -3.64 -0.06 12.17
C ILE A 63 -2.63 -0.97 11.45
N ALA A 64 -1.80 -0.43 10.56
CA ALA A 64 -0.78 -1.17 9.83
C ALA A 64 0.52 -1.35 10.65
N ASP A 65 1.32 -2.35 10.30
CA ASP A 65 2.68 -2.55 10.82
C ASP A 65 3.71 -1.86 9.92
N ALA A 66 3.37 -1.66 8.64
CA ALA A 66 4.18 -0.97 7.66
C ALA A 66 3.33 -0.11 6.71
N VAL A 67 3.86 1.03 6.30
CA VAL A 67 3.33 1.88 5.23
C VAL A 67 4.22 1.73 4.01
N LEU A 68 3.65 1.39 2.88
CA LEU A 68 4.33 1.12 1.61
C LEU A 68 4.02 2.22 0.59
N ILE A 69 5.07 2.81 0.02
CA ILE A 69 4.96 3.86 -0.99
C ILE A 69 5.93 3.63 -2.16
N GLY A 70 5.53 3.99 -3.36
CA GLY A 70 6.43 4.07 -4.52
C GLY A 70 7.30 5.32 -4.49
N HIS A 71 8.53 5.21 -4.95
CA HIS A 71 9.49 6.33 -4.97
C HIS A 71 8.97 7.56 -5.73
N SER A 72 8.29 7.38 -6.87
CA SER A 72 7.76 8.54 -7.63
C SER A 72 6.79 9.36 -6.79
N THR A 73 5.84 8.71 -6.12
CA THR A 73 4.89 9.38 -5.22
C THR A 73 5.60 10.05 -4.05
N LEU A 74 6.55 9.35 -3.41
CA LEU A 74 7.34 9.94 -2.33
C LEU A 74 8.09 11.19 -2.77
N LYS A 75 8.66 11.19 -3.99
CA LYS A 75 9.38 12.34 -4.56
C LYS A 75 8.46 13.52 -4.81
N HIS A 76 7.27 13.29 -5.38
CA HIS A 76 6.32 14.36 -5.70
C HIS A 76 5.66 14.94 -4.45
N ASP A 77 5.19 14.08 -3.55
CA ASP A 77 4.43 14.51 -2.38
C ASP A 77 5.33 14.96 -1.21
N ASN A 78 6.57 14.50 -1.18
CA ASN A 78 7.57 14.79 -0.15
C ASN A 78 7.02 14.65 1.28
N VAL A 79 6.34 13.54 1.54
CA VAL A 79 5.62 13.24 2.80
C VAL A 79 6.50 12.53 3.84
N ARG A 80 6.14 12.65 5.11
CA ARG A 80 6.83 11.99 6.22
C ARG A 80 6.33 10.56 6.50
N LEU A 81 5.17 10.17 5.98
CA LEU A 81 4.46 8.90 6.26
C LEU A 81 4.19 8.68 7.75
N GLY A 82 3.84 9.75 8.45
CA GLY A 82 3.52 9.70 9.88
C GLY A 82 2.04 9.49 10.16
N ILE A 83 1.74 9.40 11.45
CA ILE A 83 0.39 9.40 12.03
C ILE A 83 0.29 10.52 13.07
N SER A 84 -0.92 10.86 13.51
CA SER A 84 -1.15 11.86 14.56
C SER A 84 -0.66 11.36 15.92
N GLU A 85 -0.46 12.28 16.87
CA GLU A 85 0.10 11.96 18.18
C GLU A 85 -0.84 11.08 19.01
N ASP A 86 -2.15 11.32 18.95
CA ASP A 86 -3.17 10.48 19.59
C ASP A 86 -3.14 9.03 19.08
N LEU A 87 -2.95 8.84 17.78
CA LEU A 87 -2.80 7.50 17.19
C LEU A 87 -1.47 6.84 17.56
N ARG A 88 -0.40 7.61 17.74
CA ARG A 88 0.89 7.11 18.24
C ARG A 88 0.76 6.60 19.66
N GLN A 89 0.14 7.40 20.53
CA GLN A 89 -0.10 7.03 21.92
C GLN A 89 -0.96 5.76 22.01
N ASN A 90 -2.05 5.71 21.25
CA ASN A 90 -2.90 4.52 21.16
C ASN A 90 -2.13 3.26 20.73
N ARG A 91 -1.20 3.38 19.79
CA ARG A 91 -0.33 2.24 19.38
C ARG A 91 0.54 1.76 20.53
N ILE A 92 1.15 2.67 21.29
CA ILE A 92 2.01 2.35 22.44
C ILE A 92 1.20 1.63 23.51
N GLU A 93 0.02 2.11 23.86
CA GLU A 93 -0.91 1.51 24.83
C GLU A 93 -1.30 0.06 24.46
N HIS A 94 -1.32 -0.23 23.16
CA HIS A 94 -1.58 -1.58 22.64
C HIS A 94 -0.30 -2.41 22.37
N GLY A 95 0.84 -2.02 22.95
CA GLY A 95 2.11 -2.74 22.85
C GLY A 95 2.74 -2.74 21.46
N ARG A 96 2.40 -1.75 20.62
CA ARG A 96 2.96 -1.60 19.26
C ARG A 96 4.03 -0.50 19.24
N THR A 97 4.86 -0.51 18.20
CA THR A 97 5.79 0.60 17.96
C THR A 97 5.03 1.92 17.75
N PRO A 98 5.59 3.08 18.17
CA PRO A 98 4.90 4.39 18.06
C PRO A 98 4.44 4.72 16.64
N ALA A 99 5.15 4.25 15.63
CA ALA A 99 4.77 4.43 14.22
C ALA A 99 5.05 3.15 13.42
N PRO A 100 4.34 2.92 12.31
CA PRO A 100 4.60 1.79 11.41
C PRO A 100 5.97 1.93 10.74
N LEU A 101 6.54 0.80 10.27
CA LEU A 101 7.69 0.81 9.37
C LEU A 101 7.37 1.62 8.12
N ARG A 102 8.35 2.35 7.60
CA ARG A 102 8.22 3.13 6.36
C ARG A 102 8.95 2.38 5.25
N VAL A 103 8.22 1.91 4.24
CA VAL A 103 8.74 1.06 3.17
C VAL A 103 8.66 1.77 1.83
N ILE A 104 9.80 1.91 1.17
CA ILE A 104 9.92 2.53 -0.15
C ILE A 104 10.28 1.48 -1.19
N VAL A 105 9.62 1.53 -2.35
CA VAL A 105 9.94 0.69 -3.50
C VAL A 105 10.45 1.55 -4.65
N SER A 106 11.63 1.23 -5.19
CA SER A 106 12.22 1.93 -6.33
C SER A 106 13.13 1.03 -7.15
N ASN A 107 12.75 0.68 -8.37
CA ASN A 107 13.60 -0.14 -9.24
C ASN A 107 14.95 0.52 -9.59
N LYS A 108 14.99 1.85 -9.79
CA LYS A 108 16.22 2.59 -10.10
C LYS A 108 17.01 3.00 -8.86
N GLY A 109 16.30 3.22 -7.74
CA GLY A 109 16.91 3.64 -6.49
C GLY A 109 17.49 5.07 -6.48
N GLU A 110 17.05 5.94 -7.37
CA GLU A 110 17.45 7.36 -7.46
C GLU A 110 16.73 8.19 -6.38
N ILE A 111 16.94 7.84 -5.12
CA ILE A 111 16.21 8.39 -3.97
C ILE A 111 17.01 9.55 -3.38
N ASP A 112 16.38 10.72 -3.28
CA ASP A 112 16.95 11.87 -2.60
C ASP A 112 16.90 11.67 -1.07
N SER A 113 18.07 11.68 -0.44
CA SER A 113 18.23 11.54 1.01
C SER A 113 17.82 12.80 1.80
N GLN A 114 17.43 13.88 1.13
CA GLN A 114 16.95 15.12 1.74
C GLN A 114 15.42 15.18 1.84
N LEU A 115 14.69 14.19 1.33
CA LEU A 115 13.23 14.12 1.47
C LEU A 115 12.83 14.15 2.95
N LYS A 116 11.70 14.79 3.25
CA LYS A 116 11.15 14.94 4.62
C LYS A 116 11.03 13.62 5.38
N LEU A 117 10.88 12.50 4.67
CA LEU A 117 10.82 11.16 5.24
C LEU A 117 12.10 10.83 6.04
N PHE A 118 13.28 11.22 5.56
CA PHE A 118 14.58 10.93 6.18
C PHE A 118 14.96 11.93 7.27
N GLN A 119 14.24 13.04 7.37
CA GLN A 119 14.48 14.08 8.37
C GLN A 119 13.70 13.85 9.67
N TRP A 120 12.89 12.79 9.75
CA TRP A 120 12.03 12.52 10.88
C TRP A 120 12.22 11.08 11.38
N ASP A 121 12.89 10.95 12.51
CA ASP A 121 13.23 9.65 13.10
C ASP A 121 12.14 9.19 14.08
N VAL A 122 11.09 8.58 13.55
CA VAL A 122 9.97 8.03 14.34
C VAL A 122 9.80 6.53 14.18
N SER A 123 10.34 5.97 13.10
CA SER A 123 10.34 4.54 12.83
C SER A 123 11.38 4.20 11.77
N ARG A 124 11.74 2.91 11.68
CA ARG A 124 12.69 2.41 10.69
C ARG A 124 12.19 2.63 9.27
N ILE A 125 13.14 2.94 8.39
CA ILE A 125 12.90 3.05 6.95
C ILE A 125 13.55 1.85 6.26
N LEU A 126 12.77 1.15 5.43
CA LEU A 126 13.23 0.07 4.59
C LEU A 126 13.11 0.49 3.13
N ILE A 127 14.14 0.25 2.34
CA ILE A 127 14.14 0.55 0.91
C ILE A 127 14.39 -0.73 0.14
N PHE A 128 13.39 -1.14 -0.63
CA PHE A 128 13.54 -2.22 -1.59
C PHE A 128 13.90 -1.63 -2.95
N SER A 129 15.06 -2.04 -3.47
CA SER A 129 15.59 -1.55 -4.74
C SER A 129 16.37 -2.62 -5.48
N THR A 130 16.94 -2.26 -6.62
CA THR A 130 17.82 -3.13 -7.39
C THR A 130 19.29 -2.70 -7.26
N LYS A 131 20.22 -3.51 -7.73
CA LYS A 131 21.64 -3.14 -7.79
C LYS A 131 21.93 -1.95 -8.71
N ARG A 132 20.94 -1.46 -9.47
CA ARG A 132 21.04 -0.22 -10.26
C ARG A 132 21.07 1.06 -9.42
N MET A 133 20.68 0.96 -8.12
CA MET A 133 20.80 2.12 -7.22
C MET A 133 22.22 2.69 -7.26
N PRO A 134 22.39 4.00 -7.53
CA PRO A 134 23.70 4.65 -7.58
C PRO A 134 24.49 4.48 -6.28
N LYS A 135 25.84 4.40 -6.37
CA LYS A 135 26.69 4.26 -5.18
C LYS A 135 26.57 5.46 -4.24
N GLU A 136 26.47 6.64 -4.80
CA GLU A 136 26.31 7.91 -4.09
C GLU A 136 25.04 7.91 -3.24
N VAL A 137 23.93 7.42 -3.80
CA VAL A 137 22.66 7.28 -3.09
C VAL A 137 22.76 6.27 -1.96
N ARG A 138 23.43 5.12 -2.18
CA ARG A 138 23.65 4.13 -1.11
C ARG A 138 24.43 4.73 0.05
N THR A 139 25.47 5.51 -0.28
CA THR A 139 26.31 6.20 0.72
C THR A 139 25.49 7.25 1.48
N ALA A 140 24.69 8.08 0.79
CA ALA A 140 23.85 9.11 1.39
C ALA A 140 22.73 8.55 2.28
N LEU A 141 22.28 7.31 2.02
CA LEU A 141 21.24 6.62 2.80
C LEU A 141 21.81 5.75 3.93
N LYS A 142 23.14 5.63 4.02
CA LYS A 142 23.80 4.88 5.11
C LYS A 142 23.43 5.48 6.47
N GLY A 143 22.98 4.64 7.39
CA GLY A 143 22.49 5.07 8.71
C GLY A 143 21.08 5.65 8.73
N LYS A 144 20.50 6.03 7.56
CA LYS A 144 19.13 6.55 7.46
C LYS A 144 18.10 5.47 7.14
N ALA A 145 18.50 4.43 6.39
CA ALA A 145 17.58 3.37 5.96
C ALA A 145 18.28 2.01 5.82
N THR A 146 17.52 0.93 5.96
CA THR A 146 17.96 -0.42 5.62
C THR A 146 17.67 -0.69 4.14
N LEU A 147 18.71 -1.08 3.38
CA LEU A 147 18.60 -1.32 1.94
C LEU A 147 18.47 -2.82 1.64
N HIS A 148 17.44 -3.21 0.91
CA HIS A 148 17.26 -4.52 0.32
C HIS A 148 17.48 -4.43 -1.19
N LEU A 149 18.63 -4.92 -1.68
CA LEU A 149 19.03 -4.77 -3.08
C LEU A 149 18.99 -6.12 -3.80
N THR A 150 18.08 -6.26 -4.77
CA THR A 150 18.04 -7.44 -5.65
C THR A 150 18.97 -7.29 -6.85
N LYS A 151 19.41 -8.43 -7.41
CA LYS A 151 20.15 -8.46 -8.68
C LYS A 151 19.23 -8.35 -9.90
N SER A 152 17.94 -8.65 -9.74
CA SER A 152 16.94 -8.58 -10.80
C SER A 152 16.79 -7.16 -11.33
N ARG A 153 16.25 -7.03 -12.54
CA ARG A 153 15.93 -5.72 -13.14
C ARG A 153 14.83 -5.01 -12.36
N ASP A 154 13.87 -5.75 -11.87
CA ASP A 154 12.71 -5.23 -11.14
C ASP A 154 12.57 -5.94 -9.79
N ILE A 155 11.93 -5.27 -8.85
CA ILE A 155 11.66 -5.80 -7.52
C ILE A 155 10.52 -6.80 -7.62
N ASP A 156 10.74 -8.02 -7.09
CA ASP A 156 9.68 -8.97 -6.86
C ASP A 156 8.85 -8.52 -5.64
N LEU A 157 7.65 -8.00 -5.90
CA LEU A 157 6.74 -7.47 -4.88
C LEU A 157 6.22 -8.57 -3.95
N ALA A 158 6.05 -9.80 -4.47
CA ALA A 158 5.61 -10.92 -3.64
C ALA A 158 6.71 -11.35 -2.66
N GLU A 159 7.96 -11.41 -3.13
CA GLU A 159 9.11 -11.71 -2.26
C GLU A 159 9.37 -10.59 -1.26
N MET A 160 9.24 -9.33 -1.66
CA MET A 160 9.29 -8.18 -0.74
C MET A 160 8.29 -8.33 0.41
N LEU A 161 7.04 -8.68 0.12
CA LEU A 161 6.03 -8.90 1.17
C LEU A 161 6.39 -10.08 2.07
N LYS A 162 6.95 -11.17 1.53
CA LYS A 162 7.43 -12.29 2.34
C LYS A 162 8.57 -11.87 3.28
N ILE A 163 9.53 -11.08 2.79
CA ILE A 163 10.61 -10.51 3.61
C ILE A 163 10.03 -9.65 4.73
N LEU A 164 9.07 -8.76 4.43
CA LEU A 164 8.40 -7.96 5.45
C LEU A 164 7.73 -8.83 6.52
N GLY A 165 7.04 -9.89 6.12
CA GLY A 165 6.39 -10.81 7.06
C GLY A 165 7.38 -11.63 7.88
N ARG A 166 8.43 -12.17 7.25
CA ARG A 166 9.39 -13.08 7.88
C ARG A 166 10.41 -12.34 8.77
N ASP A 167 11.02 -11.29 8.23
CA ASP A 167 12.19 -10.67 8.85
C ASP A 167 11.81 -9.46 9.74
N TYR A 168 10.65 -8.85 9.47
CA TYR A 168 10.16 -7.67 10.19
C TYR A 168 8.84 -7.92 10.92
N GLN A 169 8.31 -9.13 10.89
CA GLN A 169 7.07 -9.55 11.56
C GLN A 169 5.85 -8.70 11.17
N VAL A 170 5.87 -8.10 9.98
CA VAL A 170 4.76 -7.32 9.44
C VAL A 170 3.59 -8.26 9.13
N ARG A 171 2.42 -7.95 9.67
CA ARG A 171 1.16 -8.68 9.43
C ARG A 171 0.20 -7.90 8.54
N ARG A 172 0.26 -6.55 8.61
CA ARG A 172 -0.58 -5.65 7.82
C ARG A 172 0.26 -4.54 7.21
N VAL A 173 0.07 -4.29 5.91
CA VAL A 173 0.69 -3.21 5.14
C VAL A 173 -0.40 -2.25 4.70
N ALA A 174 -0.23 -0.95 4.96
CA ALA A 174 -0.98 0.12 4.31
C ALA A 174 -0.21 0.54 3.05
N CYS A 175 -0.76 0.25 1.88
CA CYS A 175 -0.20 0.65 0.59
C CYS A 175 -0.82 2.00 0.17
N GLU A 176 0.02 3.02 0.06
CA GLU A 176 -0.41 4.37 -0.36
C GLU A 176 0.01 4.70 -1.80
N GLY A 177 0.54 3.74 -2.46
CA GLY A 177 0.76 3.73 -3.89
C GLY A 177 1.95 4.56 -4.35
N GLY A 178 1.87 5.30 -5.34
CA GLY A 178 1.02 5.72 -6.40
C GLY A 178 0.47 4.66 -7.38
N PRO A 179 -0.10 5.19 -8.48
CA PRO A 179 -0.86 4.37 -9.43
C PRO A 179 -0.03 3.23 -10.04
N ILE A 180 1.23 3.44 -10.33
CA ILE A 180 2.12 2.43 -10.93
C ILE A 180 2.36 1.28 -9.94
N LEU A 181 2.68 1.57 -8.68
CA LEU A 181 2.88 0.54 -7.66
C LEU A 181 1.58 -0.19 -7.36
N PHE A 182 0.46 0.53 -7.20
CA PHE A 182 -0.84 -0.07 -6.95
C PHE A 182 -1.25 -1.01 -8.09
N ARG A 183 -1.10 -0.57 -9.35
CA ARG A 183 -1.36 -1.41 -10.52
C ARG A 183 -0.51 -2.69 -10.50
N SER A 184 0.80 -2.57 -10.29
CA SER A 184 1.70 -3.73 -10.23
C SER A 184 1.31 -4.70 -9.11
N MET A 185 0.90 -4.19 -7.94
CA MET A 185 0.40 -5.00 -6.83
C MET A 185 -0.91 -5.72 -7.19
N LEU A 186 -1.84 -5.05 -7.90
CA LEU A 186 -3.09 -5.66 -8.39
C LEU A 186 -2.83 -6.76 -9.41
N GLU A 187 -1.94 -6.52 -10.37
CA GLU A 187 -1.57 -7.50 -11.40
C GLU A 187 -0.98 -8.77 -10.79
N CYS A 188 -0.22 -8.63 -9.71
CA CYS A 188 0.34 -9.74 -8.94
C CYS A 188 -0.65 -10.37 -7.93
N GLY A 189 -1.89 -9.86 -7.80
CA GLY A 189 -2.86 -10.36 -6.82
C GLY A 189 -2.44 -10.13 -5.36
N LEU A 190 -1.72 -9.03 -5.10
CA LEU A 190 -1.12 -8.73 -3.79
C LEU A 190 -1.91 -7.72 -2.95
N ILE A 191 -3.03 -7.20 -3.45
CA ILE A 191 -3.94 -6.31 -2.72
C ILE A 191 -5.11 -7.14 -2.18
N ASP A 192 -5.40 -7.02 -0.90
CA ASP A 192 -6.52 -7.71 -0.23
C ASP A 192 -7.73 -6.79 -0.05
N GLU A 193 -7.47 -5.49 0.19
CA GLU A 193 -8.49 -4.49 0.50
C GLU A 193 -8.17 -3.15 -0.15
N LEU A 194 -9.19 -2.47 -0.63
CA LEU A 194 -9.11 -1.10 -1.15
C LEU A 194 -10.01 -0.19 -0.31
N ASN A 195 -9.42 0.81 0.31
CA ASN A 195 -10.09 1.94 0.93
C ASN A 195 -10.04 3.11 -0.05
N LEU A 196 -11.19 3.57 -0.49
CA LEU A 196 -11.33 4.58 -1.53
C LEU A 196 -12.19 5.73 -1.05
N THR A 197 -11.66 6.94 -1.07
CA THR A 197 -12.41 8.17 -0.86
C THR A 197 -12.75 8.78 -2.21
N ILE A 198 -14.02 9.08 -2.44
CA ILE A 198 -14.49 9.85 -3.60
C ILE A 198 -14.74 11.28 -3.12
N ALA A 199 -13.90 12.21 -3.60
CA ALA A 199 -14.00 13.62 -3.30
C ALA A 199 -14.96 14.31 -4.28
N PRO A 200 -15.73 15.31 -3.83
CA PRO A 200 -16.80 15.95 -4.61
C PRO A 200 -16.24 16.99 -5.59
N CYS A 201 -15.32 16.59 -6.44
CA CYS A 201 -14.71 17.46 -7.45
C CYS A 201 -14.44 16.71 -8.75
N LEU A 202 -14.19 17.45 -9.82
CA LEU A 202 -13.87 16.98 -11.15
C LEU A 202 -12.58 17.64 -11.61
N PHE A 203 -11.62 16.84 -12.08
CA PHE A 203 -10.36 17.38 -12.62
C PHE A 203 -10.35 17.39 -14.16
N GLY A 204 -11.07 16.50 -14.81
CA GLY A 204 -11.02 16.32 -16.26
C GLY A 204 -9.66 15.81 -16.75
N GLY A 205 -9.41 16.01 -18.04
CA GLY A 205 -8.14 15.64 -18.67
C GLY A 205 -8.00 14.13 -18.97
N ALA A 206 -7.79 13.78 -20.23
CA ALA A 206 -7.60 12.38 -20.65
C ALA A 206 -6.31 11.77 -20.05
N ASP A 207 -5.26 12.57 -19.91
CA ASP A 207 -3.94 12.13 -19.45
C ASP A 207 -3.75 12.20 -17.92
N ALA A 208 -4.74 12.73 -17.19
CA ALA A 208 -4.66 12.76 -15.73
C ALA A 208 -4.70 11.34 -15.16
N PRO A 209 -3.81 10.98 -14.22
CA PRO A 209 -3.71 9.63 -13.70
C PRO A 209 -5.00 9.17 -13.02
N THR A 210 -5.38 7.94 -13.33
CA THR A 210 -6.45 7.22 -12.63
C THR A 210 -5.88 6.32 -11.54
N LEU A 211 -6.75 5.70 -10.76
CA LEU A 211 -6.38 4.78 -9.68
C LEU A 211 -5.42 3.66 -10.12
N THR A 212 -5.58 3.14 -11.33
CA THR A 212 -4.78 2.03 -11.86
C THR A 212 -3.68 2.44 -12.83
N GLY A 213 -3.34 3.72 -12.88
CA GLY A 213 -2.23 4.25 -13.66
C GLY A 213 -2.63 5.13 -14.83
N LEU A 214 -1.72 5.29 -15.76
CA LEU A 214 -1.87 6.12 -16.95
C LEU A 214 -2.65 5.37 -18.04
N SER A 215 -3.30 6.11 -18.92
CA SER A 215 -4.32 5.71 -19.90
C SER A 215 -3.87 4.75 -21.03
N LYS A 216 -2.74 4.06 -20.91
CA LYS A 216 -2.18 3.35 -22.08
C LYS A 216 -2.62 1.90 -22.22
N GLU A 217 -2.99 1.23 -21.14
CA GLU A 217 -3.31 -0.21 -21.18
C GLU A 217 -4.36 -0.60 -20.15
N PHE A 218 -5.27 -1.48 -20.55
CA PHE A 218 -6.16 -2.14 -19.60
C PHE A 218 -5.37 -3.04 -18.64
N LEU A 219 -5.95 -3.33 -17.47
CA LEU A 219 -5.45 -4.44 -16.66
C LEU A 219 -5.55 -5.73 -17.47
N PRO A 220 -4.57 -6.66 -17.37
CA PRO A 220 -4.57 -7.92 -18.11
C PRO A 220 -5.84 -8.76 -17.89
N ALA A 221 -6.48 -8.59 -16.74
CA ALA A 221 -7.82 -9.10 -16.44
C ALA A 221 -8.50 -8.16 -15.45
N SER A 222 -9.84 -8.09 -15.51
CA SER A 222 -10.61 -7.32 -14.53
C SER A 222 -10.42 -7.86 -13.12
N VAL A 223 -10.36 -6.94 -12.15
CA VAL A 223 -10.26 -7.26 -10.72
C VAL A 223 -11.62 -7.01 -10.08
N HIS A 224 -12.24 -8.07 -9.57
CA HIS A 224 -13.53 -7.98 -8.91
C HIS A 224 -13.40 -7.56 -7.45
N CYS A 225 -14.27 -6.62 -7.04
CA CYS A 225 -14.33 -6.09 -5.71
C CYS A 225 -15.68 -6.42 -5.05
N VAL A 226 -15.67 -6.67 -3.74
CA VAL A 226 -16.88 -6.82 -2.94
C VAL A 226 -16.93 -5.68 -1.95
N MET A 227 -17.97 -4.86 -2.01
CA MET A 227 -18.18 -3.78 -1.05
C MET A 227 -18.33 -4.36 0.36
N LYS A 228 -17.58 -3.81 1.29
CA LYS A 228 -17.60 -4.18 2.71
C LYS A 228 -18.23 -3.10 3.56
N ASN A 229 -17.96 -1.85 3.22
CA ASN A 229 -18.48 -0.70 3.93
C ASN A 229 -18.59 0.50 3.01
N MET A 230 -19.56 1.36 3.32
CA MET A 230 -19.74 2.68 2.71
C MET A 230 -20.20 3.65 3.80
N ARG A 231 -19.61 4.83 3.84
CA ARG A 231 -20.10 5.95 4.66
C ARG A 231 -19.95 7.25 3.89
N VAL A 232 -20.83 8.19 4.15
CA VAL A 232 -20.78 9.54 3.61
C VAL A 232 -20.50 10.50 4.77
N VAL A 233 -19.57 11.43 4.57
CA VAL A 233 -19.25 12.47 5.54
C VAL A 233 -19.14 13.79 4.77
N GLY A 234 -20.04 14.73 5.04
CA GLY A 234 -20.20 15.88 4.16
C GLY A 234 -20.58 15.42 2.76
N ASP A 235 -19.81 15.88 1.77
CA ASP A 235 -20.00 15.53 0.36
C ASP A 235 -19.01 14.43 -0.10
N GLU A 236 -18.21 13.86 0.79
CA GLU A 236 -17.26 12.79 0.50
C GLU A 236 -17.84 11.40 0.76
N CYS A 237 -17.51 10.45 -0.13
CA CYS A 237 -17.92 9.06 -0.03
C CYS A 237 -16.70 8.19 0.32
N PHE A 238 -16.75 7.49 1.45
CA PHE A 238 -15.70 6.56 1.91
C PHE A 238 -16.14 5.12 1.67
N LEU A 239 -15.41 4.40 0.83
CA LEU A 239 -15.73 3.06 0.39
C LEU A 239 -14.63 2.09 0.82
N THR A 240 -15.03 0.92 1.33
CA THR A 240 -14.09 -0.19 1.59
C THR A 240 -14.50 -1.38 0.75
N TYR A 241 -13.60 -1.85 -0.08
CA TYR A 241 -13.78 -3.03 -0.91
C TYR A 241 -12.78 -4.14 -0.53
N ARG A 242 -13.27 -5.35 -0.48
CA ARG A 242 -12.41 -6.54 -0.49
C ARG A 242 -12.12 -6.93 -1.93
N ILE A 243 -10.85 -7.12 -2.26
CA ILE A 243 -10.43 -7.64 -3.56
C ILE A 243 -10.65 -9.16 -3.58
N LYS A 244 -11.32 -9.67 -4.60
CA LYS A 244 -11.45 -11.11 -4.80
C LYS A 244 -10.13 -11.66 -5.35
N SER A 245 -9.59 -12.69 -4.69
CA SER A 245 -8.49 -13.46 -5.27
C SER A 245 -8.90 -13.97 -6.64
N ARG A 246 -8.00 -13.91 -7.61
CA ARG A 246 -8.21 -14.65 -8.86
C ARG A 246 -8.32 -16.13 -8.51
N ALA A 247 -9.38 -16.77 -9.00
CA ALA A 247 -9.56 -18.21 -8.88
C ALA A 247 -8.51 -18.96 -9.69
#